data_27b0bcdf010fa29986f369a5f42e8371
#
_entry.id   27b0bcdf010fa29986f369a5f42e8371
#
_cell.length_a   1.000
_cell.length_b   1.000
_cell.length_c   1.000
_cell.angle_alpha   90.00
_cell.angle_beta   90.00
_cell.angle_gamma   90.00
#
_symmetry.space_group_name_H-M   'P 1'
#
loop_
_entity.id
_entity.type
_entity.pdbx_description
1 polymer ?
#
loop_
_entity_poly.entity_id
_entity_poly.type
_entity_poly.pdbx_seq_one_letter_code
_entity_poly.pdbx_strand_id
1 'polypeptide(L)'
;MCTPAKGVFLRKFRRNNMRVLILGSGVVGVTTAYYLAKAGHEVTVVDRLSGPAEETSFANAGQISPGYASPWAAPGIPIKALKWMVQKHAPLSITPDGSLFQLRWMWQMLRNCNAASYAVNKERMVRLAEYSRDCFKELRADTGIAYEGRQLGTTQVFRTEQQMAEAAKDTQVLKDSGVPFELLTAEEIARVEPALAAVKHKLHGALRLPNDETGDCQLFTTRLAEMATQLGVQFRYNLQIDSLTFANGAIAGVQCGHEYLQADSYVVALGTYSTNFLRNIVDIPVYPLKGYSITVPITNVDAAPVSTILDETYKIAITRFDNRIRVGGMAEIVGFNKALNPKRRATLEMVVNDLFPGAGDTSVASFWAGLRPMTPDGTPIVGKTPIRNLFLNTGHGTLGWTMSCGSAALLSDLISGRRPAIVAEDLNVSRYGRRGGEAAAQAYA
;
A
#
# COMPACT_ATOMS: atom_id res chain seq x y z
N MET A 1 35.80 57.57 6.45
CA MET A 1 35.64 56.58 7.52
C MET A 1 34.55 55.58 7.03
N CYS A 2 35.01 54.47 6.48
CA CYS A 2 34.09 53.39 6.04
C CYS A 2 33.93 52.35 7.16
N THR A 3 32.72 52.13 7.56
CA THR A 3 32.35 51.05 8.48
C THR A 3 32.23 49.74 7.74
N PRO A 4 32.77 48.59 8.20
CA PRO A 4 32.67 47.32 7.51
C PRO A 4 31.29 46.65 7.76
N ALA A 5 30.75 46.06 6.69
CA ALA A 5 29.50 45.28 6.65
C ALA A 5 29.57 44.07 7.61
N LYS A 6 28.52 43.88 8.39
CA LYS A 6 28.33 42.73 9.24
C LYS A 6 28.14 41.47 8.36
N GLY A 7 29.08 40.52 8.49
CA GLY A 7 29.02 39.22 7.88
C GLY A 7 27.78 38.43 8.37
N VAL A 8 26.96 37.99 7.46
CA VAL A 8 25.87 37.04 7.69
C VAL A 8 26.51 35.68 7.96
N PHE A 9 26.49 35.25 9.21
CA PHE A 9 26.82 33.88 9.62
C PHE A 9 25.76 32.93 9.05
N LEU A 10 26.01 32.38 7.89
CA LEU A 10 25.33 31.18 7.41
C LEU A 10 25.65 30.03 8.40
N ARG A 11 24.74 29.73 9.32
CA ARG A 11 24.76 28.48 10.07
C ARG A 11 24.75 27.34 9.05
N LYS A 12 25.92 26.74 8.79
CA LYS A 12 26.03 25.42 8.17
C LYS A 12 25.27 24.44 9.09
N PHE A 13 24.01 24.13 8.75
CA PHE A 13 23.36 22.95 9.29
C PHE A 13 24.30 21.77 8.96
N ARG A 14 24.90 21.17 9.97
CA ARG A 14 25.57 19.87 9.82
C ARG A 14 24.52 18.92 9.28
N ARG A 15 24.56 18.59 7.99
CA ARG A 15 23.83 17.45 7.43
C ARG A 15 24.37 16.24 8.20
N ASN A 16 23.55 15.66 9.07
CA ASN A 16 23.81 14.34 9.64
C ASN A 16 23.64 13.33 8.50
N ASN A 17 24.67 13.20 7.67
CA ASN A 17 24.72 12.19 6.64
C ASN A 17 24.88 10.83 7.35
N MET A 18 23.88 9.98 7.29
CA MET A 18 23.89 8.63 7.88
C MET A 18 23.85 7.59 6.77
N ARG A 19 24.52 6.47 7.02
CA ARG A 19 24.35 5.27 6.20
C ARG A 19 23.07 4.58 6.62
N VAL A 20 22.14 4.39 5.69
CA VAL A 20 20.85 3.74 5.94
C VAL A 20 20.74 2.49 5.09
N LEU A 21 20.49 1.35 5.72
CA LEU A 21 20.25 0.08 5.04
C LEU A 21 18.75 -0.22 5.06
N ILE A 22 18.16 -0.36 3.86
CA ILE A 22 16.75 -0.68 3.66
C ILE A 22 16.64 -2.15 3.23
N LEU A 23 15.80 -2.89 3.93
CA LEU A 23 15.52 -4.30 3.66
C LEU A 23 14.19 -4.40 2.89
N GLY A 24 14.28 -4.73 1.60
CA GLY A 24 13.16 -4.85 0.68
C GLY A 24 13.06 -3.71 -0.35
N SER A 25 12.88 -4.07 -1.63
CA SER A 25 12.79 -3.16 -2.78
C SER A 25 11.38 -3.12 -3.41
N GLY A 26 10.33 -3.40 -2.63
CA GLY A 26 8.95 -3.09 -3.01
C GLY A 26 8.72 -1.57 -3.08
N VAL A 27 7.53 -1.14 -3.53
CA VAL A 27 7.20 0.30 -3.68
C VAL A 27 7.51 1.10 -2.40
N VAL A 28 7.25 0.55 -1.22
CA VAL A 28 7.52 1.23 0.06
C VAL A 28 9.03 1.36 0.33
N GLY A 29 9.82 0.33 0.02
CA GLY A 29 11.28 0.36 0.20
C GLY A 29 11.94 1.34 -0.77
N VAL A 30 11.56 1.31 -2.05
CA VAL A 30 12.13 2.20 -3.08
C VAL A 30 11.76 3.66 -2.84
N THR A 31 10.50 3.97 -2.49
CA THR A 31 10.11 5.34 -2.12
C THR A 31 10.87 5.83 -0.88
N THR A 32 11.07 4.95 0.12
CA THR A 32 11.88 5.29 1.31
C THR A 32 13.32 5.60 0.92
N ALA A 33 13.92 4.80 0.04
CA ALA A 33 15.28 5.03 -0.47
C ALA A 33 15.41 6.38 -1.18
N TYR A 34 14.46 6.71 -2.06
CA TYR A 34 14.42 7.98 -2.77
C TYR A 34 14.36 9.19 -1.82
N TYR A 35 13.42 9.18 -0.85
CA TYR A 35 13.29 10.31 0.08
C TYR A 35 14.48 10.46 1.02
N LEU A 36 15.10 9.37 1.46
CA LEU A 36 16.32 9.39 2.26
C LEU A 36 17.53 9.92 1.47
N ALA A 37 17.70 9.46 0.22
CA ALA A 37 18.77 9.98 -0.66
C ALA A 37 18.57 11.47 -0.97
N LYS A 38 17.32 11.88 -1.26
CA LYS A 38 16.97 13.31 -1.43
C LYS A 38 17.25 14.13 -0.17
N ALA A 39 17.15 13.54 1.02
CA ALA A 39 17.51 14.16 2.29
C ALA A 39 19.03 14.22 2.54
N GLY A 40 19.85 13.55 1.71
CA GLY A 40 21.30 13.58 1.75
C GLY A 40 21.93 12.43 2.54
N HIS A 41 21.20 11.35 2.81
CA HIS A 41 21.72 10.12 3.41
C HIS A 41 22.37 9.22 2.37
N GLU A 42 23.33 8.40 2.80
CA GLU A 42 23.90 7.31 2.02
C GLU A 42 23.01 6.07 2.17
N VAL A 43 22.38 5.63 1.09
CA VAL A 43 21.34 4.59 1.15
C VAL A 43 21.76 3.35 0.38
N THR A 44 21.62 2.19 1.03
CA THR A 44 21.72 0.89 0.38
C THR A 44 20.40 0.14 0.55
N VAL A 45 19.88 -0.43 -0.53
CA VAL A 45 18.69 -1.28 -0.55
C VAL A 45 19.08 -2.70 -0.86
N VAL A 46 18.59 -3.67 -0.08
CA VAL A 46 18.86 -5.09 -0.28
C VAL A 46 17.56 -5.82 -0.56
N ASP A 47 17.56 -6.68 -1.58
CA ASP A 47 16.43 -7.58 -1.86
C ASP A 47 16.94 -8.94 -2.35
N ARG A 48 16.18 -9.99 -2.01
CA ARG A 48 16.45 -11.38 -2.45
C ARG A 48 16.10 -11.60 -3.93
N LEU A 49 15.25 -10.77 -4.52
CA LEU A 49 14.78 -10.87 -5.89
C LEU A 49 15.73 -10.17 -6.86
N SER A 50 15.51 -10.36 -8.15
CA SER A 50 16.40 -9.89 -9.22
C SER A 50 16.23 -8.40 -9.54
N GLY A 51 15.13 -7.80 -9.10
CA GLY A 51 14.78 -6.40 -9.34
C GLY A 51 13.76 -5.85 -8.35
N PRO A 52 13.42 -4.56 -8.49
CA PRO A 52 12.44 -3.93 -7.63
C PRO A 52 11.01 -4.34 -8.00
N ALA A 53 10.10 -4.33 -7.03
CA ALA A 53 8.66 -4.55 -7.22
C ALA A 53 8.25 -5.95 -7.73
N GLU A 54 9.02 -6.98 -7.52
CA GLU A 54 8.72 -8.34 -8.01
C GLU A 54 7.79 -9.16 -7.10
N GLU A 55 7.36 -8.62 -5.93
CA GLU A 55 6.37 -9.24 -5.04
C GLU A 55 5.01 -8.50 -5.11
N THR A 56 4.43 -8.08 -3.99
CA THR A 56 3.10 -7.47 -3.91
C THR A 56 2.93 -6.22 -4.81
N SER A 57 4.00 -5.49 -5.09
CA SER A 57 4.01 -4.31 -5.97
C SER A 57 3.96 -4.63 -7.46
N PHE A 58 4.14 -5.91 -7.86
CA PHE A 58 4.25 -6.35 -9.25
C PHE A 58 2.96 -6.16 -10.05
N ALA A 59 1.83 -6.65 -9.51
CA ALA A 59 0.58 -6.65 -10.24
C ALA A 59 -0.63 -6.29 -9.36
N ASN A 60 -0.49 -5.20 -8.59
CA ASN A 60 -1.59 -4.65 -7.82
C ASN A 60 -2.66 -4.01 -8.71
N ALA A 61 -3.76 -3.56 -8.12
CA ALA A 61 -4.91 -3.02 -8.85
C ALA A 61 -4.70 -1.64 -9.51
N GLY A 62 -3.54 -1.01 -9.33
CA GLY A 62 -3.18 0.24 -10.00
C GLY A 62 -3.80 1.52 -9.44
N GLN A 63 -4.34 1.49 -8.22
CA GLN A 63 -5.03 2.64 -7.62
C GLN A 63 -4.11 3.46 -6.70
N ILE A 64 -4.19 4.78 -6.82
CA ILE A 64 -3.74 5.77 -5.84
C ILE A 64 -5.01 6.49 -5.37
N SER A 65 -5.63 5.96 -4.31
CA SER A 65 -6.97 6.35 -3.89
C SER A 65 -6.98 6.80 -2.43
N PRO A 66 -6.56 8.03 -2.12
CA PRO A 66 -6.61 8.57 -0.77
C PRO A 66 -8.04 8.67 -0.25
N GLY A 67 -9.01 9.02 -1.10
CA GLY A 67 -10.42 9.07 -0.73
C GLY A 67 -11.04 7.72 -0.37
N TYR A 68 -10.44 6.63 -0.80
CA TYR A 68 -10.86 5.26 -0.47
C TYR A 68 -10.13 4.68 0.75
N ALA A 69 -9.29 5.48 1.43
CA ALA A 69 -8.50 5.02 2.57
C ALA A 69 -9.37 4.74 3.79
N SER A 70 -9.66 3.46 4.04
CA SER A 70 -10.42 3.01 5.19
C SER A 70 -9.99 1.61 5.65
N PRO A 71 -10.09 1.32 6.97
CA PRO A 71 -9.74 0.01 7.49
C PRO A 71 -10.78 -1.04 7.08
N TRP A 72 -10.32 -2.26 6.83
CA TRP A 72 -11.21 -3.39 6.57
C TRP A 72 -12.00 -3.81 7.81
N ALA A 73 -11.41 -3.62 9.00
CA ALA A 73 -12.07 -3.87 10.28
C ALA A 73 -13.09 -2.76 10.56
N ALA A 74 -14.32 -2.94 10.08
CA ALA A 74 -15.42 -2.00 10.26
C ALA A 74 -16.62 -2.66 10.94
N PRO A 75 -17.51 -1.88 11.58
CA PRO A 75 -18.77 -2.40 12.12
C PRO A 75 -19.57 -3.19 11.07
N GLY A 76 -20.10 -4.35 11.45
CA GLY A 76 -20.88 -5.21 10.55
C GLY A 76 -20.08 -6.11 9.60
N ILE A 77 -18.77 -5.89 9.45
CA ILE A 77 -17.91 -6.74 8.58
C ILE A 77 -17.95 -8.22 8.99
N PRO A 78 -17.93 -8.62 10.26
CA PRO A 78 -18.00 -10.04 10.62
C PRO A 78 -19.26 -10.73 10.07
N ILE A 79 -20.41 -10.08 10.11
CA ILE A 79 -21.67 -10.61 9.55
C ILE A 79 -21.64 -10.64 8.03
N LYS A 80 -21.11 -9.57 7.39
CA LYS A 80 -20.93 -9.52 5.92
C LYS A 80 -19.96 -10.62 5.46
N ALA A 81 -18.87 -10.87 6.18
CA ALA A 81 -17.90 -11.91 5.87
C ALA A 81 -18.50 -13.31 5.84
N LEU A 82 -19.35 -13.64 6.82
CA LEU A 82 -20.09 -14.93 6.85
C LEU A 82 -20.99 -15.08 5.61
N LYS A 83 -21.70 -14.01 5.21
CA LYS A 83 -22.54 -14.03 4.01
C LYS A 83 -21.70 -14.19 2.73
N TRP A 84 -20.56 -13.54 2.64
CA TRP A 84 -19.67 -13.63 1.47
C TRP A 84 -19.11 -15.04 1.28
N MET A 85 -18.72 -15.74 2.36
CA MET A 85 -18.10 -17.06 2.27
C MET A 85 -18.98 -18.12 1.63
N VAL A 86 -20.30 -17.97 1.65
CA VAL A 86 -21.25 -18.92 1.03
C VAL A 86 -21.63 -18.54 -0.42
N GLN A 87 -21.13 -17.43 -0.95
CA GLN A 87 -21.44 -16.99 -2.31
C GLN A 87 -20.56 -17.70 -3.35
N LYS A 88 -21.11 -17.96 -4.56
CA LYS A 88 -20.36 -18.56 -5.67
C LYS A 88 -19.11 -17.76 -6.06
N HIS A 89 -19.21 -16.43 -6.07
CA HIS A 89 -18.12 -15.49 -6.38
C HIS A 89 -17.71 -14.72 -5.12
N ALA A 90 -17.42 -15.44 -4.05
CA ALA A 90 -17.11 -14.86 -2.74
C ALA A 90 -15.93 -13.87 -2.80
N PRO A 91 -16.11 -12.61 -2.40
CA PRO A 91 -15.00 -11.64 -2.35
C PRO A 91 -13.98 -11.97 -1.26
N LEU A 92 -14.37 -12.75 -0.25
CA LEU A 92 -13.53 -13.22 0.85
C LEU A 92 -13.65 -14.73 1.01
N SER A 93 -12.50 -15.42 1.21
CA SER A 93 -12.47 -16.79 1.72
C SER A 93 -11.43 -16.94 2.84
N ILE A 94 -11.68 -17.88 3.73
CA ILE A 94 -10.82 -18.20 4.86
C ILE A 94 -10.52 -19.69 4.80
N THR A 95 -9.23 -20.03 4.75
CA THR A 95 -8.75 -21.41 4.87
C THR A 95 -7.76 -21.46 6.03
N PRO A 96 -7.97 -22.30 7.03
CA PRO A 96 -7.01 -22.46 8.12
C PRO A 96 -5.62 -22.81 7.58
N ASP A 97 -4.61 -22.07 7.99
CA ASP A 97 -3.19 -22.35 7.67
C ASP A 97 -2.50 -23.16 8.77
N GLY A 98 -3.24 -23.50 9.83
CA GLY A 98 -2.75 -24.28 10.99
C GLY A 98 -1.94 -23.44 11.98
N SER A 99 -1.77 -22.14 11.79
CA SER A 99 -0.97 -21.30 12.65
C SER A 99 -1.78 -20.57 13.73
N LEU A 100 -1.23 -20.50 14.95
CA LEU A 100 -1.77 -19.65 16.01
C LEU A 100 -1.71 -18.16 15.61
N PHE A 101 -0.80 -17.79 14.71
CA PHE A 101 -0.67 -16.43 14.21
C PHE A 101 -1.91 -15.99 13.41
N GLN A 102 -2.45 -16.86 12.53
CA GLN A 102 -3.70 -16.61 11.82
C GLN A 102 -4.86 -16.35 12.78
N LEU A 103 -5.02 -17.23 13.78
CA LEU A 103 -6.09 -17.11 14.78
C LEU A 103 -5.97 -15.82 15.59
N ARG A 104 -4.75 -15.49 16.04
CA ARG A 104 -4.46 -14.26 16.78
C ARG A 104 -4.75 -13.02 15.94
N TRP A 105 -4.34 -13.01 14.68
CA TRP A 105 -4.56 -11.90 13.77
C TRP A 105 -6.06 -11.70 13.48
N MET A 106 -6.81 -12.77 13.19
CA MET A 106 -8.25 -12.70 12.98
C MET A 106 -8.98 -12.20 14.23
N TRP A 107 -8.59 -12.65 15.42
CA TRP A 107 -9.16 -12.16 16.68
C TRP A 107 -8.88 -10.68 16.90
N GLN A 108 -7.66 -10.21 16.63
CA GLN A 108 -7.31 -8.78 16.69
C GLN A 108 -8.12 -7.97 15.69
N MET A 109 -8.32 -8.48 14.47
CA MET A 109 -9.16 -7.84 13.46
C MET A 109 -10.62 -7.73 13.94
N LEU A 110 -11.19 -8.80 14.50
CA LEU A 110 -12.53 -8.78 15.06
C LEU A 110 -12.69 -7.74 16.18
N ARG A 111 -11.70 -7.60 17.05
CA ARG A 111 -11.70 -6.56 18.10
C ARG A 111 -11.71 -5.14 17.56
N ASN A 112 -11.20 -4.91 16.37
CA ASN A 112 -11.23 -3.61 15.69
C ASN A 112 -12.56 -3.35 14.95
N CYS A 113 -13.46 -4.35 14.80
CA CYS A 113 -14.75 -4.22 14.11
C CYS A 113 -15.81 -3.52 14.97
N ASN A 114 -15.48 -2.35 15.54
CA ASN A 114 -16.40 -1.49 16.30
C ASN A 114 -16.22 -0.03 15.89
N ALA A 115 -17.21 0.81 16.16
CA ALA A 115 -17.25 2.19 15.71
C ALA A 115 -16.09 3.06 16.22
N ALA A 116 -15.69 2.90 17.48
CA ALA A 116 -14.60 3.69 18.08
C ALA A 116 -13.24 3.35 17.45
N SER A 117 -12.89 2.06 17.35
CA SER A 117 -11.66 1.62 16.68
C SER A 117 -11.66 2.02 15.19
N TYR A 118 -12.79 1.88 14.51
CA TYR A 118 -12.93 2.25 13.11
C TYR A 118 -12.64 3.73 12.89
N ALA A 119 -13.22 4.62 13.70
CA ALA A 119 -13.02 6.07 13.57
C ALA A 119 -11.54 6.46 13.74
N VAL A 120 -10.87 5.94 14.77
CA VAL A 120 -9.45 6.20 15.03
C VAL A 120 -8.56 5.68 13.89
N ASN A 121 -8.78 4.44 13.46
CA ASN A 121 -7.96 3.83 12.42
C ASN A 121 -8.19 4.48 11.04
N LYS A 122 -9.44 4.87 10.75
CA LYS A 122 -9.77 5.60 9.53
C LYS A 122 -9.09 6.97 9.49
N GLU A 123 -9.11 7.72 10.59
CA GLU A 123 -8.42 9.01 10.68
C GLU A 123 -6.92 8.87 10.38
N ARG A 124 -6.24 7.87 10.99
CA ARG A 124 -4.82 7.57 10.73
C ARG A 124 -4.55 7.28 9.27
N MET A 125 -5.39 6.44 8.66
CA MET A 125 -5.24 6.03 7.25
C MET A 125 -5.49 7.20 6.29
N VAL A 126 -6.54 7.98 6.48
CA VAL A 126 -6.86 9.15 5.65
C VAL A 126 -5.76 10.20 5.77
N ARG A 127 -5.33 10.54 6.98
CA ARG A 127 -4.24 11.50 7.23
C ARG A 127 -2.96 11.13 6.47
N LEU A 128 -2.56 9.87 6.53
CA LEU A 128 -1.36 9.39 5.82
C LEU A 128 -1.59 9.35 4.30
N ALA A 129 -2.76 8.92 3.85
CA ALA A 129 -3.07 8.80 2.42
C ALA A 129 -3.17 10.17 1.73
N GLU A 130 -3.81 11.16 2.37
CA GLU A 130 -3.88 12.54 1.88
C GLU A 130 -2.49 13.18 1.83
N TYR A 131 -1.69 13.02 2.88
CA TYR A 131 -0.30 13.48 2.86
C TYR A 131 0.50 12.79 1.74
N SER A 132 0.29 11.50 1.53
CA SER A 132 0.95 10.76 0.46
C SER A 132 0.55 11.26 -0.93
N ARG A 133 -0.71 11.65 -1.14
CA ARG A 133 -1.18 12.28 -2.38
C ARG A 133 -0.37 13.55 -2.69
N ASP A 134 -0.16 14.40 -1.69
CA ASP A 134 0.59 15.63 -1.88
C ASP A 134 2.07 15.33 -2.17
N CYS A 135 2.67 14.35 -1.46
CA CYS A 135 4.01 13.85 -1.76
C CYS A 135 4.13 13.27 -3.18
N PHE A 136 3.11 12.58 -3.71
CA PHE A 136 3.07 12.11 -5.10
C PHE A 136 3.09 13.26 -6.10
N LYS A 137 2.31 14.32 -5.85
CA LYS A 137 2.30 15.51 -6.71
C LYS A 137 3.66 16.18 -6.76
N GLU A 138 4.29 16.38 -5.61
CA GLU A 138 5.64 16.93 -5.52
C GLU A 138 6.67 16.05 -6.24
N LEU A 139 6.63 14.72 -6.01
CA LEU A 139 7.55 13.79 -6.64
C LEU A 139 7.41 13.83 -8.17
N ARG A 140 6.19 13.85 -8.71
CA ARG A 140 5.97 14.00 -10.16
C ARG A 140 6.50 15.33 -10.70
N ALA A 141 6.25 16.42 -9.99
CA ALA A 141 6.75 17.75 -10.40
C ALA A 141 8.27 17.81 -10.42
N ASP A 142 8.92 17.20 -9.44
CA ASP A 142 10.37 17.18 -9.30
C ASP A 142 11.07 16.27 -10.32
N THR A 143 10.44 15.15 -10.69
CA THR A 143 11.11 14.07 -11.44
C THR A 143 10.59 13.88 -12.86
N GLY A 144 9.38 14.33 -13.16
CA GLY A 144 8.71 14.01 -14.42
C GLY A 144 8.42 12.50 -14.60
N ILE A 145 8.42 11.70 -13.52
CA ILE A 145 8.25 10.25 -13.59
C ILE A 145 6.97 9.86 -14.32
N ALA A 146 7.09 9.03 -15.34
CA ALA A 146 5.97 8.47 -16.09
C ALA A 146 5.75 7.02 -15.64
N TYR A 147 4.50 6.61 -15.38
CA TYR A 147 4.14 5.26 -14.94
C TYR A 147 2.74 4.85 -15.43
N GLU A 148 2.40 5.27 -16.65
CA GLU A 148 1.06 5.10 -17.25
C GLU A 148 -0.04 5.70 -16.36
N GLY A 149 0.31 6.82 -15.66
CA GLY A 149 -0.55 7.47 -14.68
C GLY A 149 -1.71 8.23 -15.33
N ARG A 150 -2.90 8.14 -14.71
CA ARG A 150 -4.10 8.86 -15.08
C ARG A 150 -4.70 9.54 -13.86
N GLN A 151 -5.11 10.80 -14.02
CA GLN A 151 -5.73 11.61 -12.97
C GLN A 151 -7.21 11.83 -13.31
N LEU A 152 -7.94 10.70 -13.49
CA LEU A 152 -9.32 10.71 -13.94
C LEU A 152 -10.31 10.23 -12.87
N GLY A 153 -9.83 10.06 -11.65
CA GLY A 153 -10.62 9.62 -10.51
C GLY A 153 -10.81 8.10 -10.44
N THR A 154 -11.50 7.67 -9.40
CA THR A 154 -12.02 6.30 -9.21
C THR A 154 -13.54 6.36 -9.16
N THR A 155 -14.21 5.44 -9.83
CA THR A 155 -15.67 5.34 -9.84
C THR A 155 -16.09 3.98 -9.26
N GLN A 156 -16.67 3.97 -8.07
CA GLN A 156 -17.23 2.80 -7.41
C GLN A 156 -18.66 2.59 -7.89
N VAL A 157 -18.93 1.51 -8.62
CA VAL A 157 -20.25 1.21 -9.18
C VAL A 157 -21.06 0.30 -8.28
N PHE A 158 -22.35 0.56 -8.19
CA PHE A 158 -23.33 -0.17 -7.40
C PHE A 158 -24.35 -0.85 -8.30
N ARG A 159 -24.58 -2.14 -8.06
CA ARG A 159 -25.51 -2.96 -8.85
C ARG A 159 -26.92 -3.02 -8.20
N THR A 160 -27.08 -2.55 -6.98
CA THR A 160 -28.35 -2.58 -6.26
C THR A 160 -28.63 -1.26 -5.54
N GLU A 161 -29.91 -0.95 -5.36
CA GLU A 161 -30.36 0.20 -4.59
C GLU A 161 -29.81 0.20 -3.15
N GLN A 162 -29.77 -0.98 -2.52
CA GLN A 162 -29.23 -1.11 -1.18
C GLN A 162 -27.77 -0.66 -1.09
N GLN A 163 -26.93 -1.06 -2.06
CA GLN A 163 -25.52 -0.64 -2.12
C GLN A 163 -25.38 0.87 -2.27
N MET A 164 -26.20 1.49 -3.12
CA MET A 164 -26.22 2.94 -3.29
C MET A 164 -26.66 3.67 -2.02
N ALA A 165 -27.66 3.16 -1.32
CA ALA A 165 -28.15 3.72 -0.06
C ALA A 165 -27.11 3.57 1.07
N GLU A 166 -26.37 2.46 1.13
CA GLU A 166 -25.26 2.27 2.07
C GLU A 166 -24.12 3.25 1.77
N ALA A 167 -23.73 3.39 0.50
CA ALA A 167 -22.70 4.34 0.09
C ALA A 167 -23.06 5.78 0.40
N ALA A 168 -24.31 6.20 0.17
CA ALA A 168 -24.78 7.54 0.49
C ALA A 168 -24.65 7.87 1.99
N LYS A 169 -24.83 6.89 2.88
CA LYS A 169 -24.59 7.08 4.33
C LYS A 169 -23.10 7.28 4.63
N ASP A 170 -22.24 6.56 3.93
CA ASP A 170 -20.79 6.62 4.14
C ASP A 170 -20.17 7.94 3.61
N THR A 171 -20.89 8.70 2.73
CA THR A 171 -20.39 9.98 2.22
C THR A 171 -20.24 11.06 3.30
N GLN A 172 -20.93 10.94 4.44
CA GLN A 172 -20.74 11.88 5.55
C GLN A 172 -19.30 11.90 6.03
N VAL A 173 -18.66 10.72 6.09
CA VAL A 173 -17.26 10.62 6.49
C VAL A 173 -16.32 11.29 5.47
N LEU A 174 -16.64 11.21 4.18
CA LEU A 174 -15.88 11.90 3.13
C LEU A 174 -16.02 13.43 3.29
N LYS A 175 -17.23 13.94 3.57
CA LYS A 175 -17.47 15.36 3.86
C LYS A 175 -16.67 15.84 5.06
N ASP A 176 -16.73 15.09 6.17
CA ASP A 176 -16.04 15.43 7.41
C ASP A 176 -14.52 15.43 7.23
N SER A 177 -14.01 14.62 6.29
CA SER A 177 -12.59 14.54 5.93
C SER A 177 -12.18 15.51 4.81
N GLY A 178 -13.10 16.33 4.28
CA GLY A 178 -12.81 17.25 3.18
C GLY A 178 -12.48 16.58 1.85
N VAL A 179 -12.87 15.31 1.65
CA VAL A 179 -12.62 14.54 0.42
C VAL A 179 -13.71 14.84 -0.59
N PRO A 180 -13.39 15.39 -1.77
CA PRO A 180 -14.36 15.60 -2.84
C PRO A 180 -14.93 14.28 -3.36
N PHE A 181 -16.24 14.24 -3.57
CA PHE A 181 -16.92 13.08 -4.15
C PHE A 181 -18.18 13.53 -4.93
N GLU A 182 -18.62 12.65 -5.83
CA GLU A 182 -19.88 12.80 -6.58
C GLU A 182 -20.70 11.50 -6.44
N LEU A 183 -21.99 11.62 -6.15
CA LEU A 183 -22.95 10.52 -6.30
C LEU A 183 -23.57 10.61 -7.68
N LEU A 184 -23.45 9.56 -8.48
CA LEU A 184 -23.93 9.49 -9.85
C LEU A 184 -25.07 8.50 -9.98
N THR A 185 -26.11 8.88 -10.70
CA THR A 185 -27.16 7.94 -11.17
C THR A 185 -26.58 7.03 -12.26
N ALA A 186 -27.27 5.94 -12.60
CA ALA A 186 -26.86 5.06 -13.69
C ALA A 186 -26.72 5.81 -15.03
N GLU A 187 -27.54 6.82 -15.29
CA GLU A 187 -27.49 7.64 -16.51
C GLU A 187 -26.26 8.57 -16.55
N GLU A 188 -25.83 9.05 -15.39
CA GLU A 188 -24.70 9.99 -15.29
C GLU A 188 -23.33 9.28 -15.33
N ILE A 189 -23.27 7.97 -15.07
CA ILE A 189 -22.02 7.21 -15.09
C ILE A 189 -21.31 7.33 -16.44
N ALA A 190 -22.05 7.33 -17.55
CA ALA A 190 -21.50 7.43 -18.90
C ALA A 190 -20.75 8.75 -19.16
N ARG A 191 -21.00 9.80 -18.38
CA ARG A 191 -20.26 11.08 -18.46
C ARG A 191 -18.79 10.92 -18.08
N VAL A 192 -18.50 10.03 -17.16
CA VAL A 192 -17.15 9.80 -16.61
C VAL A 192 -16.53 8.51 -17.12
N GLU A 193 -17.34 7.51 -17.45
CA GLU A 193 -16.94 6.21 -18.01
C GLU A 193 -17.83 5.85 -19.21
N PRO A 194 -17.52 6.35 -20.42
CA PRO A 194 -18.39 6.21 -21.59
C PRO A 194 -18.72 4.76 -21.95
N ALA A 195 -17.77 3.83 -21.78
CA ALA A 195 -17.97 2.42 -22.09
C ALA A 195 -19.06 1.75 -21.23
N LEU A 196 -19.33 2.27 -20.02
CA LEU A 196 -20.39 1.75 -19.15
C LEU A 196 -21.80 2.11 -19.64
N ALA A 197 -21.97 3.00 -20.62
CA ALA A 197 -23.26 3.28 -21.24
C ALA A 197 -23.94 2.02 -21.79
N ALA A 198 -23.16 1.11 -22.37
CA ALA A 198 -23.67 -0.15 -22.93
C ALA A 198 -24.29 -1.09 -21.89
N VAL A 199 -23.88 -0.97 -20.63
CA VAL A 199 -24.27 -1.86 -19.52
C VAL A 199 -24.97 -1.12 -18.38
N LYS A 200 -25.40 0.13 -18.59
CA LYS A 200 -26.04 0.96 -17.56
C LYS A 200 -27.25 0.30 -16.88
N HIS A 201 -27.97 -0.55 -17.62
CA HIS A 201 -29.10 -1.32 -17.10
C HIS A 201 -28.73 -2.33 -15.98
N LYS A 202 -27.44 -2.64 -15.81
CA LYS A 202 -26.91 -3.48 -14.73
C LYS A 202 -26.50 -2.69 -13.49
N LEU A 203 -26.50 -1.36 -13.57
CA LEU A 203 -26.00 -0.46 -12.55
C LEU A 203 -27.15 0.37 -11.97
N HIS A 204 -27.11 0.62 -10.67
CA HIS A 204 -28.06 1.47 -9.97
C HIS A 204 -27.53 2.89 -9.75
N GLY A 205 -26.20 3.03 -9.64
CA GLY A 205 -25.50 4.29 -9.47
C GLY A 205 -24.03 4.10 -9.18
N ALA A 206 -23.34 5.18 -8.85
CA ALA A 206 -21.93 5.15 -8.50
C ALA A 206 -21.54 6.23 -7.49
N LEU A 207 -20.45 6.00 -6.78
CA LEU A 207 -19.70 7.00 -6.01
C LEU A 207 -18.38 7.28 -6.76
N ARG A 208 -18.17 8.52 -7.18
CA ARG A 208 -16.94 8.95 -7.81
C ARG A 208 -16.06 9.74 -6.84
N LEU A 209 -14.77 9.45 -6.86
CA LEU A 209 -13.72 10.16 -6.13
C LEU A 209 -12.81 10.83 -7.18
N PRO A 210 -13.07 12.10 -7.53
CA PRO A 210 -12.43 12.75 -8.69
C PRO A 210 -10.93 12.99 -8.53
N ASN A 211 -10.44 13.08 -7.30
CA ASN A 211 -9.02 13.33 -7.00
C ASN A 211 -8.17 12.07 -6.90
N ASP A 212 -8.79 10.90 -7.02
CA ASP A 212 -8.06 9.63 -7.07
C ASP A 212 -7.33 9.49 -8.41
N GLU A 213 -6.26 8.73 -8.40
CA GLU A 213 -5.37 8.52 -9.54
C GLU A 213 -5.14 7.03 -9.80
N THR A 214 -4.64 6.73 -10.97
CA THR A 214 -4.29 5.36 -11.38
C THR A 214 -2.90 5.34 -11.99
N GLY A 215 -2.33 4.15 -12.12
CA GLY A 215 -1.08 3.93 -12.83
C GLY A 215 -0.49 2.55 -12.53
N ASP A 216 0.62 2.22 -13.16
CA ASP A 216 1.33 0.97 -12.94
C ASP A 216 2.35 1.11 -11.80
N CYS A 217 2.05 0.47 -10.67
CA CYS A 217 2.89 0.50 -9.48
C CYS A 217 4.27 -0.14 -9.71
N GLN A 218 4.35 -1.21 -10.51
CA GLN A 218 5.62 -1.86 -10.82
C GLN A 218 6.50 -0.93 -11.65
N LEU A 219 5.95 -0.33 -12.70
CA LEU A 219 6.64 0.63 -13.55
C LEU A 219 7.09 1.87 -12.77
N PHE A 220 6.21 2.41 -11.91
CA PHE A 220 6.57 3.50 -10.99
C PHE A 220 7.76 3.13 -10.12
N THR A 221 7.70 1.96 -9.48
CA THR A 221 8.76 1.53 -8.54
C THR A 221 10.09 1.30 -9.26
N THR A 222 10.07 0.70 -10.44
CA THR A 222 11.28 0.46 -11.25
C THR A 222 11.93 1.78 -11.68
N ARG A 223 11.14 2.70 -12.25
CA ARG A 223 11.65 4.01 -12.66
C ARG A 223 12.14 4.85 -11.48
N LEU A 224 11.44 4.78 -10.35
CA LEU A 224 11.88 5.50 -9.15
C LEU A 224 13.19 4.91 -8.57
N ALA A 225 13.40 3.59 -8.69
CA ALA A 225 14.66 2.96 -8.31
C ALA A 225 15.82 3.45 -9.19
N GLU A 226 15.60 3.60 -10.51
CA GLU A 226 16.59 4.18 -11.44
C GLU A 226 16.93 5.63 -11.06
N MET A 227 15.91 6.44 -10.77
CA MET A 227 16.10 7.82 -10.31
C MET A 227 16.81 7.90 -8.96
N ALA A 228 16.49 7.01 -8.02
CA ALA A 228 17.17 6.91 -6.74
C ALA A 228 18.65 6.51 -6.91
N THR A 229 18.96 5.64 -7.88
CA THR A 229 20.35 5.29 -8.24
C THR A 229 21.12 6.51 -8.71
N GLN A 230 20.50 7.40 -9.50
CA GLN A 230 21.10 8.67 -9.91
C GLN A 230 21.38 9.61 -8.73
N LEU A 231 20.64 9.48 -7.64
CA LEU A 231 20.89 10.18 -6.37
C LEU A 231 21.94 9.48 -5.49
N GLY A 232 22.55 8.37 -5.95
CA GLY A 232 23.59 7.63 -5.25
C GLY A 232 23.08 6.44 -4.42
N VAL A 233 21.81 6.05 -4.51
CA VAL A 233 21.30 4.83 -3.84
C VAL A 233 21.92 3.60 -4.48
N GLN A 234 22.41 2.69 -3.64
CA GLN A 234 22.94 1.39 -4.06
C GLN A 234 21.88 0.32 -3.91
N PHE A 235 21.47 -0.32 -5.01
CA PHE A 235 20.57 -1.48 -4.98
C PHE A 235 21.36 -2.77 -5.11
N ARG A 236 21.11 -3.70 -4.18
CA ARG A 236 21.76 -5.02 -4.11
C ARG A 236 20.69 -6.10 -4.19
N TYR A 237 20.50 -6.60 -5.38
CA TYR A 237 19.54 -7.65 -5.70
C TYR A 237 20.15 -9.04 -5.59
N ASN A 238 19.32 -10.10 -5.63
CA ASN A 238 19.71 -11.50 -5.49
C ASN A 238 20.47 -11.77 -4.18
N LEU A 239 20.20 -11.00 -3.14
CA LEU A 239 20.87 -11.09 -1.86
C LEU A 239 19.86 -11.42 -0.75
N GLN A 240 19.88 -12.67 -0.27
CA GLN A 240 18.99 -13.15 0.78
C GLN A 240 19.32 -12.46 2.10
N ILE A 241 18.29 -11.92 2.74
CA ILE A 241 18.38 -11.27 4.06
C ILE A 241 18.06 -12.34 5.10
N ASP A 242 19.05 -12.72 5.92
CA ASP A 242 18.93 -13.86 6.84
C ASP A 242 18.56 -13.43 8.25
N SER A 243 19.35 -12.53 8.86
CA SER A 243 19.14 -12.13 10.26
C SER A 243 19.74 -10.78 10.60
N LEU A 244 19.26 -10.21 11.71
CA LEU A 244 19.84 -9.03 12.37
C LEU A 244 20.80 -9.49 13.47
N THR A 245 21.92 -8.82 13.57
CA THR A 245 22.85 -8.96 14.71
C THR A 245 22.75 -7.76 15.63
N PHE A 246 23.03 -7.96 16.91
CA PHE A 246 22.83 -6.96 17.96
C PHE A 246 24.12 -6.70 18.72
N ALA A 247 24.31 -5.43 19.11
CA ALA A 247 25.31 -5.02 20.06
C ALA A 247 24.82 -3.79 20.84
N ASN A 248 24.98 -3.77 22.13
CA ASN A 248 24.65 -2.62 23.01
C ASN A 248 23.21 -2.08 22.82
N GLY A 249 22.22 -2.96 22.68
CA GLY A 249 20.82 -2.59 22.51
C GLY A 249 20.48 -1.91 21.17
N ALA A 250 21.29 -2.13 20.13
CA ALA A 250 21.10 -1.63 18.78
C ALA A 250 21.42 -2.72 17.76
N ILE A 251 20.98 -2.54 16.51
CA ILE A 251 21.41 -3.38 15.39
C ILE A 251 22.88 -3.07 15.09
N ALA A 252 23.72 -4.09 15.09
CA ALA A 252 25.14 -4.01 14.72
C ALA A 252 25.35 -4.25 13.22
N GLY A 253 24.47 -5.05 12.60
CA GLY A 253 24.51 -5.34 11.18
C GLY A 253 23.45 -6.33 10.74
N VAL A 254 23.45 -6.64 9.46
CA VAL A 254 22.54 -7.60 8.81
C VAL A 254 23.36 -8.67 8.12
N GLN A 255 23.08 -9.93 8.41
CA GLN A 255 23.64 -11.05 7.68
C GLN A 255 22.82 -11.28 6.41
N CYS A 256 23.50 -11.29 5.27
CA CYS A 256 22.92 -11.51 3.96
C CYS A 256 23.75 -12.57 3.21
N GLY A 257 23.36 -13.84 3.28
CA GLY A 257 24.17 -14.94 2.77
C GLY A 257 25.56 -14.97 3.41
N HIS A 258 26.61 -14.81 2.62
CA HIS A 258 28.00 -14.72 3.10
C HIS A 258 28.45 -13.31 3.45
N GLU A 259 27.62 -12.30 3.23
CA GLU A 259 27.95 -10.90 3.43
C GLU A 259 27.38 -10.38 4.74
N TYR A 260 28.13 -9.49 5.37
CA TYR A 260 27.73 -8.78 6.57
C TYR A 260 27.68 -7.29 6.28
N LEU A 261 26.47 -6.70 6.34
CA LEU A 261 26.22 -5.30 5.99
C LEU A 261 26.00 -4.47 7.24
N GLN A 262 26.68 -3.33 7.32
CA GLN A 262 26.59 -2.41 8.44
C GLN A 262 26.13 -1.02 8.00
N ALA A 263 25.26 -0.41 8.80
CA ALA A 263 24.76 0.94 8.61
C ALA A 263 24.53 1.63 9.96
N ASP A 264 24.23 2.92 9.94
CA ASP A 264 23.92 3.68 11.13
C ASP A 264 22.44 3.54 11.52
N SER A 265 21.58 3.27 10.52
CA SER A 265 20.14 3.00 10.69
C SER A 265 19.67 1.90 9.73
N TYR A 266 18.64 1.16 10.16
CA TYR A 266 18.09 0.04 9.44
C TYR A 266 16.58 0.21 9.27
N VAL A 267 16.06 -0.02 8.07
CA VAL A 267 14.63 0.07 7.76
C VAL A 267 14.12 -1.28 7.26
N VAL A 268 13.11 -1.84 7.93
CA VAL A 268 12.43 -3.05 7.47
C VAL A 268 11.23 -2.64 6.63
N ALA A 269 11.30 -2.92 5.31
CA ALA A 269 10.26 -2.69 4.31
C ALA A 269 9.89 -3.99 3.57
N LEU A 270 9.91 -5.14 4.27
CA LEU A 270 9.76 -6.49 3.72
C LEU A 270 8.29 -6.91 3.50
N GLY A 271 7.33 -5.98 3.56
CA GLY A 271 5.92 -6.30 3.36
C GLY A 271 5.44 -7.42 4.28
N THR A 272 4.85 -8.47 3.73
CA THR A 272 4.33 -9.62 4.49
C THR A 272 5.41 -10.45 5.19
N TYR A 273 6.64 -10.37 4.73
CA TYR A 273 7.77 -11.10 5.32
C TYR A 273 8.33 -10.42 6.56
N SER A 274 7.94 -9.17 6.84
CA SER A 274 8.41 -8.40 8.01
C SER A 274 8.15 -9.11 9.33
N THR A 275 6.98 -9.73 9.51
CA THR A 275 6.62 -10.44 10.75
C THR A 275 7.53 -11.63 11.02
N ASN A 276 7.80 -12.45 10.00
CA ASN A 276 8.67 -13.63 10.16
C ASN A 276 10.13 -13.22 10.38
N PHE A 277 10.59 -12.18 9.70
CA PHE A 277 11.94 -11.65 9.84
C PHE A 277 12.19 -11.05 11.23
N LEU A 278 11.18 -10.36 11.78
CA LEU A 278 11.26 -9.72 13.10
C LEU A 278 10.80 -10.62 14.25
N ARG A 279 10.52 -11.91 13.99
CA ARG A 279 10.12 -12.86 15.03
C ARG A 279 11.15 -12.84 16.17
N ASN A 280 10.68 -12.74 17.40
CA ASN A 280 11.49 -12.63 18.62
C ASN A 280 12.29 -11.32 18.76
N ILE A 281 12.16 -10.37 17.84
CA ILE A 281 12.81 -9.05 17.86
C ILE A 281 11.80 -7.96 18.18
N VAL A 282 10.81 -7.81 17.31
CA VAL A 282 9.69 -6.88 17.48
C VAL A 282 8.41 -7.59 17.04
N ASP A 283 7.45 -7.73 17.94
CA ASP A 283 6.17 -8.37 17.63
C ASP A 283 5.28 -7.43 16.80
N ILE A 284 5.07 -7.76 15.55
CA ILE A 284 4.21 -7.00 14.64
C ILE A 284 3.13 -7.90 14.03
N PRO A 285 1.86 -7.47 13.98
CA PRO A 285 0.77 -8.29 13.49
C PRO A 285 0.50 -8.09 11.99
N VAL A 286 1.52 -8.24 11.15
CA VAL A 286 1.36 -8.10 9.68
C VAL A 286 1.12 -9.48 9.07
N TYR A 287 -0.12 -9.73 8.64
CA TYR A 287 -0.55 -11.02 8.08
C TYR A 287 -0.59 -10.97 6.52
N PRO A 288 -0.21 -12.04 5.83
CA PRO A 288 -0.28 -12.13 4.37
C PRO A 288 -1.73 -12.38 3.91
N LEU A 289 -2.40 -11.33 3.42
CA LEU A 289 -3.72 -11.43 2.81
C LEU A 289 -3.59 -11.59 1.30
N LYS A 290 -3.92 -12.77 0.78
CA LYS A 290 -3.80 -13.06 -0.64
C LYS A 290 -4.86 -12.36 -1.47
N GLY A 291 -4.44 -11.80 -2.60
CA GLY A 291 -5.32 -11.24 -3.63
C GLY A 291 -4.88 -11.72 -5.01
N TYR A 292 -5.74 -11.51 -5.99
CA TYR A 292 -5.53 -11.94 -7.37
C TYR A 292 -5.65 -10.78 -8.34
N SER A 293 -4.95 -10.88 -9.46
CA SER A 293 -5.19 -10.01 -10.61
C SER A 293 -4.97 -10.73 -11.94
N ILE A 294 -5.68 -10.26 -12.96
CA ILE A 294 -5.39 -10.55 -14.35
C ILE A 294 -4.99 -9.26 -15.08
N THR A 295 -4.19 -9.41 -16.11
CA THR A 295 -3.84 -8.30 -17.01
C THR A 295 -4.30 -8.67 -18.41
N VAL A 296 -5.25 -7.91 -18.93
CA VAL A 296 -5.95 -8.15 -20.20
C VAL A 296 -5.45 -7.14 -21.22
N PRO A 297 -4.92 -7.56 -22.39
CA PRO A 297 -4.60 -6.64 -23.48
C PRO A 297 -5.88 -6.03 -24.05
N ILE A 298 -5.87 -4.72 -24.31
CA ILE A 298 -7.00 -4.01 -24.92
C ILE A 298 -7.05 -4.34 -26.41
N THR A 299 -8.20 -4.76 -26.89
CA THR A 299 -8.49 -4.99 -28.31
C THR A 299 -9.44 -3.95 -28.91
N ASN A 300 -10.25 -3.32 -28.04
CA ASN A 300 -11.13 -2.22 -28.40
C ASN A 300 -11.04 -1.10 -27.35
N VAL A 301 -10.44 0.02 -27.75
CA VAL A 301 -10.19 1.18 -26.89
C VAL A 301 -11.48 1.84 -26.43
N ASP A 302 -12.50 1.90 -27.28
CA ASP A 302 -13.77 2.57 -26.99
C ASP A 302 -14.65 1.77 -26.01
N ALA A 303 -14.45 0.45 -25.97
CA ALA A 303 -15.12 -0.42 -25.00
C ALA A 303 -14.37 -0.56 -23.67
N ALA A 304 -13.13 -0.04 -23.60
CA ALA A 304 -12.29 -0.14 -22.40
C ALA A 304 -12.59 0.97 -21.40
N PRO A 305 -12.32 0.76 -20.08
CA PRO A 305 -12.42 1.83 -19.08
C PRO A 305 -11.50 3.00 -19.45
N VAL A 306 -11.80 4.21 -18.95
CA VAL A 306 -10.91 5.36 -19.08
C VAL A 306 -10.14 5.64 -17.78
N SER A 307 -10.65 5.19 -16.63
CA SER A 307 -10.05 5.35 -15.30
C SER A 307 -9.98 4.04 -14.52
N THR A 308 -10.24 4.07 -13.23
CA THR A 308 -10.46 2.89 -12.39
C THR A 308 -11.92 2.77 -12.01
N ILE A 309 -12.49 1.61 -12.27
CA ILE A 309 -13.81 1.20 -11.80
C ILE A 309 -13.67 0.20 -10.68
N LEU A 310 -14.40 0.40 -9.60
CA LEU A 310 -14.50 -0.55 -8.48
C LEU A 310 -15.92 -1.12 -8.43
N ASP A 311 -16.06 -2.40 -8.73
CA ASP A 311 -17.32 -3.12 -8.57
C ASP A 311 -17.54 -3.46 -7.09
N GLU A 312 -18.52 -2.82 -6.46
CA GLU A 312 -18.81 -3.00 -5.04
C GLU A 312 -19.31 -4.40 -4.72
N THR A 313 -20.04 -5.04 -5.64
CA THR A 313 -20.61 -6.37 -5.45
C THR A 313 -19.54 -7.45 -5.31
N TYR A 314 -18.54 -7.41 -6.18
CA TYR A 314 -17.47 -8.41 -6.24
C TYR A 314 -16.18 -7.97 -5.56
N LYS A 315 -16.10 -6.69 -5.15
CA LYS A 315 -14.88 -6.07 -4.59
C LYS A 315 -13.68 -6.21 -5.55
N ILE A 316 -13.94 -5.92 -6.83
CA ILE A 316 -12.98 -6.01 -7.93
C ILE A 316 -12.76 -4.63 -8.53
N ALA A 317 -11.50 -4.24 -8.64
CA ALA A 317 -11.06 -3.05 -9.35
C ALA A 317 -10.69 -3.39 -10.79
N ILE A 318 -11.13 -2.56 -11.73
CA ILE A 318 -10.83 -2.64 -13.17
C ILE A 318 -10.14 -1.34 -13.54
N THR A 319 -8.85 -1.38 -13.79
CA THR A 319 -8.01 -0.19 -14.01
C THR A 319 -7.42 -0.23 -15.41
N ARG A 320 -7.54 0.87 -16.15
CA ARG A 320 -6.84 1.01 -17.42
C ARG A 320 -5.43 1.53 -17.22
N PHE A 321 -4.47 0.85 -17.81
CA PHE A 321 -3.15 1.37 -18.18
C PHE A 321 -3.18 1.77 -19.67
N ASP A 322 -2.06 2.00 -20.34
CA ASP A 322 -2.09 2.49 -21.71
C ASP A 322 -2.81 1.54 -22.67
N ASN A 323 -2.28 0.33 -22.86
CA ASN A 323 -2.80 -0.68 -23.79
C ASN A 323 -3.35 -1.94 -23.12
N ARG A 324 -3.55 -1.93 -21.81
CA ARG A 324 -4.01 -3.07 -21.02
C ARG A 324 -4.94 -2.68 -19.88
N ILE A 325 -5.76 -3.61 -19.47
CA ILE A 325 -6.65 -3.49 -18.32
C ILE A 325 -6.13 -4.41 -17.22
N ARG A 326 -5.90 -3.86 -16.02
CA ARG A 326 -5.64 -4.63 -14.81
C ARG A 326 -6.96 -4.84 -14.07
N VAL A 327 -7.27 -6.11 -13.81
CA VAL A 327 -8.45 -6.50 -13.04
C VAL A 327 -7.97 -7.18 -11.78
N GLY A 328 -8.21 -6.59 -10.62
CA GLY A 328 -7.68 -7.10 -9.37
C GLY A 328 -8.69 -7.01 -8.23
N GLY A 329 -8.64 -8.00 -7.33
CA GLY A 329 -9.57 -8.00 -6.20
C GLY A 329 -9.47 -9.26 -5.36
N MET A 330 -10.58 -9.50 -4.68
CA MET A 330 -10.79 -10.63 -3.77
C MET A 330 -9.74 -10.71 -2.64
N ALA A 331 -10.06 -11.51 -1.64
CA ALA A 331 -9.20 -11.73 -0.50
C ALA A 331 -9.26 -13.18 -0.03
N GLU A 332 -8.11 -13.76 0.27
CA GLU A 332 -8.03 -15.07 0.90
C GLU A 332 -7.10 -15.03 2.11
N ILE A 333 -7.60 -15.48 3.25
CA ILE A 333 -6.83 -15.67 4.49
C ILE A 333 -6.32 -17.11 4.46
N VAL A 334 -5.10 -17.31 3.91
CA VAL A 334 -4.53 -18.65 3.62
C VAL A 334 -3.02 -18.72 3.92
N GLY A 335 -2.50 -17.81 4.74
CA GLY A 335 -1.06 -17.71 5.02
C GLY A 335 -0.25 -17.35 3.77
N PHE A 336 0.92 -17.90 3.63
CA PHE A 336 1.85 -17.62 2.53
C PHE A 336 1.58 -18.42 1.25
N ASN A 337 0.41 -19.05 1.12
CA ASN A 337 0.04 -19.83 -0.05
C ASN A 337 -0.25 -18.93 -1.27
N LYS A 338 0.62 -18.90 -2.26
CA LYS A 338 0.48 -18.15 -3.52
C LYS A 338 -0.08 -18.96 -4.69
N ALA A 339 -0.54 -20.21 -4.47
CA ALA A 339 -1.08 -21.05 -5.53
C ALA A 339 -2.25 -20.34 -6.25
N LEU A 340 -2.23 -20.37 -7.58
CA LEU A 340 -3.23 -19.73 -8.43
C LEU A 340 -4.50 -20.59 -8.48
N ASN A 341 -5.65 -20.01 -8.10
CA ASN A 341 -6.93 -20.69 -8.12
C ASN A 341 -7.71 -20.33 -9.40
N PRO A 342 -7.98 -21.28 -10.31
CA PRO A 342 -8.70 -21.02 -11.57
C PRO A 342 -10.10 -20.42 -11.37
N LYS A 343 -10.80 -20.76 -10.27
CA LYS A 343 -12.12 -20.18 -9.96
C LYS A 343 -12.04 -18.67 -9.71
N ARG A 344 -10.91 -18.20 -9.15
CA ARG A 344 -10.65 -16.76 -8.93
C ARG A 344 -10.38 -16.04 -10.24
N ARG A 345 -9.60 -16.67 -11.15
CA ARG A 345 -9.41 -16.18 -12.51
C ARG A 345 -10.75 -16.00 -13.23
N ALA A 346 -11.58 -17.04 -13.25
CA ALA A 346 -12.89 -17.00 -13.89
C ALA A 346 -13.80 -15.88 -13.33
N THR A 347 -13.69 -15.56 -12.03
CA THR A 347 -14.45 -14.44 -11.45
C THR A 347 -13.94 -13.09 -11.97
N LEU A 348 -12.63 -12.89 -12.08
CA LEU A 348 -12.05 -11.66 -12.63
C LEU A 348 -12.43 -11.46 -14.10
N GLU A 349 -12.34 -12.53 -14.90
CA GLU A 349 -12.74 -12.54 -16.31
C GLU A 349 -14.23 -12.23 -16.47
N MET A 350 -15.08 -12.85 -15.65
CA MET A 350 -16.52 -12.61 -15.65
C MET A 350 -16.83 -11.14 -15.39
N VAL A 351 -16.23 -10.50 -14.37
CA VAL A 351 -16.55 -9.12 -14.01
C VAL A 351 -16.09 -8.13 -15.06
N VAL A 352 -14.88 -8.29 -15.63
CA VAL A 352 -14.42 -7.37 -16.68
C VAL A 352 -15.25 -7.52 -17.96
N ASN A 353 -15.60 -8.73 -18.38
CA ASN A 353 -16.43 -8.96 -19.56
C ASN A 353 -17.88 -8.50 -19.34
N ASP A 354 -18.38 -8.54 -18.10
CA ASP A 354 -19.73 -8.08 -17.76
C ASP A 354 -19.87 -6.56 -17.77
N LEU A 355 -18.85 -5.83 -17.32
CA LEU A 355 -18.87 -4.36 -17.28
C LEU A 355 -18.29 -3.72 -18.55
N PHE A 356 -17.30 -4.37 -19.20
CA PHE A 356 -16.61 -3.88 -20.38
C PHE A 356 -16.58 -4.93 -21.50
N PRO A 357 -17.75 -5.32 -22.03
CA PRO A 357 -17.82 -6.36 -23.05
C PRO A 357 -17.05 -5.96 -24.31
N GLY A 358 -16.15 -6.84 -24.75
CA GLY A 358 -15.33 -6.61 -25.95
C GLY A 358 -14.15 -5.64 -25.78
N ALA A 359 -13.85 -5.18 -24.56
CA ALA A 359 -12.74 -4.27 -24.31
C ALA A 359 -11.36 -4.90 -24.54
N GLY A 360 -11.23 -6.19 -24.28
CA GLY A 360 -9.96 -6.91 -24.39
C GLY A 360 -10.15 -8.41 -24.48
N ASP A 361 -9.04 -9.10 -24.77
CA ASP A 361 -9.02 -10.57 -24.87
C ASP A 361 -8.61 -11.20 -23.53
N THR A 362 -9.59 -11.70 -22.78
CA THR A 362 -9.37 -12.37 -21.49
C THR A 362 -8.73 -13.77 -21.66
N SER A 363 -8.77 -14.39 -22.82
CA SER A 363 -8.21 -15.72 -23.06
C SER A 363 -6.69 -15.73 -22.94
N VAL A 364 -6.03 -14.64 -23.35
CA VAL A 364 -4.58 -14.44 -23.28
C VAL A 364 -4.13 -13.63 -22.07
N ALA A 365 -5.05 -13.33 -21.15
CA ALA A 365 -4.73 -12.57 -19.95
C ALA A 365 -3.72 -13.30 -19.06
N SER A 366 -2.73 -12.59 -18.58
CA SER A 366 -1.85 -13.10 -17.50
C SER A 366 -2.61 -13.21 -16.19
N PHE A 367 -2.25 -14.19 -15.34
CA PHE A 367 -2.88 -14.39 -14.04
C PHE A 367 -1.85 -14.42 -12.94
N TRP A 368 -2.07 -13.65 -11.88
CA TRP A 368 -1.13 -13.45 -10.79
C TRP A 368 -1.83 -13.43 -9.42
N ALA A 369 -1.07 -13.78 -8.38
CA ALA A 369 -1.49 -13.63 -7.00
C ALA A 369 -0.38 -13.00 -6.15
N GLY A 370 -0.77 -12.08 -5.26
CA GLY A 370 0.13 -11.43 -4.32
C GLY A 370 -0.41 -11.41 -2.90
N LEU A 371 0.50 -11.18 -1.96
CA LEU A 371 0.21 -11.18 -0.53
C LEU A 371 0.26 -9.75 0.01
N ARG A 372 -0.90 -9.20 0.35
CA ARG A 372 -1.02 -7.86 0.95
C ARG A 372 -0.56 -7.90 2.40
N PRO A 373 0.32 -7.02 2.86
CA PRO A 373 0.80 -6.98 4.24
C PRO A 373 -0.24 -6.31 5.15
N MET A 374 -1.20 -7.09 5.66
CA MET A 374 -2.34 -6.57 6.41
C MET A 374 -2.10 -6.51 7.91
N THR A 375 -2.24 -5.32 8.49
CA THR A 375 -2.39 -5.14 9.94
C THR A 375 -3.85 -5.36 10.35
N PRO A 376 -4.14 -5.79 11.58
CA PRO A 376 -5.51 -6.07 12.01
C PRO A 376 -6.37 -4.82 12.20
N ASP A 377 -5.75 -3.65 12.32
CA ASP A 377 -6.39 -2.34 12.43
C ASP A 377 -6.42 -1.57 11.09
N GLY A 378 -5.77 -2.12 10.03
CA GLY A 378 -5.68 -1.51 8.72
C GLY A 378 -4.61 -0.42 8.57
N THR A 379 -4.15 0.16 9.68
CA THR A 379 -3.14 1.24 9.69
C THR A 379 -1.74 0.67 9.46
N PRO A 380 -0.90 1.22 8.58
CA PRO A 380 0.48 0.76 8.42
C PRO A 380 1.33 1.04 9.65
N ILE A 381 2.46 0.34 9.76
CA ILE A 381 3.45 0.54 10.81
C ILE A 381 4.59 1.37 10.21
N VAL A 382 4.68 2.64 10.61
CA VAL A 382 5.69 3.58 10.13
C VAL A 382 6.37 4.24 11.33
N GLY A 383 7.70 4.13 11.43
CA GLY A 383 8.44 4.82 12.47
C GLY A 383 9.42 3.98 13.26
N LYS A 384 9.77 4.47 14.45
CA LYS A 384 10.75 3.88 15.35
C LYS A 384 10.24 2.59 15.98
N THR A 385 11.19 1.73 16.35
CA THR A 385 10.96 0.57 17.22
C THR A 385 11.59 0.82 18.60
N PRO A 386 11.38 -0.07 19.58
CA PRO A 386 12.15 -0.04 20.83
C PRO A 386 13.66 -0.20 20.64
N ILE A 387 14.11 -0.75 19.52
CA ILE A 387 15.53 -0.89 19.18
C ILE A 387 16.01 0.42 18.53
N ARG A 388 17.02 1.02 19.10
CA ARG A 388 17.43 2.42 18.87
C ARG A 388 17.59 2.85 17.41
N ASN A 389 18.14 1.99 16.54
CA ASN A 389 18.43 2.29 15.13
C ASN A 389 17.64 1.43 14.15
N LEU A 390 16.56 0.79 14.62
CA LEU A 390 15.66 -0.01 13.80
C LEU A 390 14.35 0.73 13.57
N PHE A 391 13.98 0.87 12.29
CA PHE A 391 12.75 1.51 11.84
C PHE A 391 11.91 0.54 11.04
N LEU A 392 10.60 0.75 11.02
CA LEU A 392 9.66 -0.02 10.24
C LEU A 392 8.94 0.89 9.23
N ASN A 393 8.73 0.36 8.02
CA ASN A 393 7.84 0.91 7.03
C ASN A 393 7.12 -0.25 6.32
N THR A 394 6.06 -0.77 6.93
CA THR A 394 5.40 -2.02 6.52
C THR A 394 3.93 -2.05 6.93
N GLY A 395 3.20 -3.09 6.54
CA GLY A 395 1.83 -3.30 7.01
C GLY A 395 0.78 -2.43 6.30
N HIS A 396 1.04 -1.93 5.09
CA HIS A 396 0.18 -1.01 4.36
C HIS A 396 -1.09 -1.64 3.76
N GLY A 397 -1.27 -2.93 3.92
CA GLY A 397 -2.46 -3.63 3.46
C GLY A 397 -2.73 -3.49 1.96
N THR A 398 -3.94 -3.09 1.62
CA THR A 398 -4.37 -2.87 0.22
C THR A 398 -3.94 -1.52 -0.34
N LEU A 399 -3.48 -0.59 0.49
CA LEU A 399 -3.20 0.80 0.14
C LEU A 399 -1.70 1.12 0.12
N GLY A 400 -0.85 0.10 0.00
CA GLY A 400 0.60 0.27 0.07
C GLY A 400 1.13 1.25 -0.97
N TRP A 401 0.60 1.25 -2.17
CA TRP A 401 0.99 2.24 -3.16
C TRP A 401 0.45 3.63 -2.83
N THR A 402 -0.86 3.75 -2.56
CA THR A 402 -1.48 5.02 -2.14
C THR A 402 -0.69 5.73 -1.02
N MET A 403 -0.19 4.98 -0.03
CA MET A 403 0.49 5.54 1.14
C MET A 403 2.02 5.57 1.03
N SER A 404 2.61 5.05 -0.05
CA SER A 404 4.06 4.82 -0.14
C SER A 404 4.89 6.09 -0.02
N CYS A 405 4.55 7.15 -0.77
CA CYS A 405 5.30 8.40 -0.77
C CYS A 405 5.19 9.12 0.58
N GLY A 406 3.98 9.19 1.16
CA GLY A 406 3.76 9.82 2.46
C GLY A 406 4.45 9.09 3.60
N SER A 407 4.37 7.75 3.66
CA SER A 407 5.08 6.96 4.68
C SER A 407 6.59 7.06 4.54
N ALA A 408 7.11 7.13 3.31
CA ALA A 408 8.53 7.30 3.04
C ALA A 408 9.04 8.70 3.43
N ALA A 409 8.32 9.75 3.08
CA ALA A 409 8.67 11.12 3.46
C ALA A 409 8.65 11.29 4.99
N LEU A 410 7.59 10.82 5.64
CA LEU A 410 7.47 10.81 7.10
C LEU A 410 8.63 10.06 7.77
N LEU A 411 8.98 8.87 7.28
CA LEU A 411 10.08 8.08 7.84
C LEU A 411 11.44 8.76 7.60
N SER A 412 11.63 9.38 6.43
CA SER A 412 12.82 10.18 6.12
C SER A 412 13.00 11.32 7.10
N ASP A 413 11.92 12.02 7.49
CA ASP A 413 11.98 13.07 8.50
C ASP A 413 12.37 12.52 9.88
N LEU A 414 11.77 11.40 10.30
CA LEU A 414 12.09 10.76 11.59
C LEU A 414 13.56 10.32 11.67
N ILE A 415 14.10 9.72 10.60
CA ILE A 415 15.49 9.26 10.53
C ILE A 415 16.44 10.48 10.52
N SER A 416 16.10 11.55 9.79
CA SER A 416 16.88 12.79 9.73
C SER A 416 16.79 13.65 10.98
N GLY A 417 15.98 13.26 11.97
CA GLY A 417 15.72 14.08 13.17
C GLY A 417 14.94 15.36 12.88
N ARG A 418 14.21 15.42 11.78
CA ARG A 418 13.30 16.53 11.44
C ARG A 418 11.92 16.29 12.03
N ARG A 419 11.16 17.37 12.21
CA ARG A 419 9.75 17.27 12.59
C ARG A 419 8.93 16.80 11.40
N PRO A 420 8.19 15.68 11.50
CA PRO A 420 7.29 15.25 10.44
C PRO A 420 6.17 16.26 10.15
N ALA A 421 5.71 16.30 8.90
CA ALA A 421 4.61 17.17 8.49
C ALA A 421 3.24 16.74 9.04
N ILE A 422 3.10 15.46 9.40
CA ILE A 422 1.88 14.91 10.01
C ILE A 422 2.22 14.21 11.34
N VAL A 423 1.20 13.95 12.15
CA VAL A 423 1.33 13.16 13.39
C VAL A 423 1.83 11.76 13.06
N ALA A 424 2.91 11.31 13.68
CA ALA A 424 3.61 10.06 13.39
C ALA A 424 3.56 9.04 14.54
N GLU A 425 3.36 9.51 15.77
CA GLU A 425 3.50 8.74 16.99
C GLU A 425 2.54 7.55 17.05
N ASP A 426 1.32 7.74 16.54
CA ASP A 426 0.27 6.72 16.52
C ASP A 426 0.34 5.79 15.30
N LEU A 427 1.31 6.01 14.39
CA LEU A 427 1.62 5.11 13.28
C LEU A 427 2.72 4.10 13.62
N ASN A 428 3.43 4.28 14.73
CA ASN A 428 4.53 3.39 15.09
C ASN A 428 4.02 2.07 15.71
N VAL A 429 4.94 1.14 15.95
CA VAL A 429 4.65 -0.20 16.47
C VAL A 429 4.14 -0.21 17.92
N SER A 430 4.37 0.85 18.69
CA SER A 430 3.99 0.92 20.12
C SER A 430 2.47 0.86 20.34
N ARG A 431 1.66 1.16 19.32
CA ARG A 431 0.19 1.04 19.38
C ARG A 431 -0.30 -0.41 19.60
N TYR A 432 0.53 -1.41 19.36
CA TYR A 432 0.22 -2.82 19.63
C TYR A 432 0.64 -3.30 21.02
N GLY A 433 1.10 -2.39 21.90
CA GLY A 433 1.44 -2.65 23.29
C GLY A 433 2.89 -3.07 23.54
N ARG A 434 3.26 -3.14 24.84
CA ARG A 434 4.65 -3.29 25.30
C ARG A 434 5.31 -4.64 25.02
N ARG A 435 4.59 -5.68 24.61
CA ARG A 435 5.13 -7.04 24.46
C ARG A 435 6.24 -7.21 23.41
N GLY A 436 6.46 -6.21 22.55
CA GLY A 436 7.54 -6.22 21.56
C GLY A 436 8.88 -5.63 22.02
N GLY A 437 8.90 -4.84 23.10
CA GLY A 437 10.09 -4.07 23.47
C GLY A 437 10.85 -4.59 24.68
N GLU A 438 10.16 -5.04 25.72
CA GLU A 438 10.82 -5.42 26.98
C GLU A 438 11.50 -6.80 26.92
N ALA A 439 10.93 -7.75 26.20
CA ALA A 439 11.55 -9.07 26.05
C ALA A 439 12.82 -9.02 25.17
N ALA A 440 12.85 -8.18 24.15
CA ALA A 440 14.03 -8.01 23.31
C ALA A 440 15.13 -7.21 24.01
N ALA A 441 14.79 -6.13 24.72
CA ALA A 441 15.76 -5.33 25.47
C ALA A 441 16.44 -6.13 26.60
N GLN A 442 15.72 -7.05 27.25
CA GLN A 442 16.28 -7.90 28.30
C GLN A 442 17.08 -9.11 27.77
N ALA A 443 16.78 -9.59 26.55
CA ALA A 443 17.49 -10.72 25.95
C ALA A 443 18.82 -10.33 25.30
N TYR A 444 19.03 -9.04 25.03
CA TYR A 444 20.21 -8.51 24.33
C TYR A 444 20.98 -7.42 25.12
N ALA A 445 20.62 -7.18 26.40
CA ALA A 445 21.40 -6.41 27.34
C ALA A 445 22.49 -7.26 27.98
#